data_3f3aee58f3d8daac1f9979710251c550
#
_entry.id   3f3aee58f3d8daac1f9979710251c550
#
_cell.length_a   1.000
_cell.length_b   1.000
_cell.length_c   1.000
_cell.angle_alpha   90.00
_cell.angle_beta   90.00
_cell.angle_gamma   90.00
#
_symmetry.space_group_name_H-M   'P 1'
#
loop_
_entity.id
_entity.type
_entity.pdbx_description
1 polymer ?
#
loop_
_entity_poly.entity_id
_entity_poly.type
_entity_poly.pdbx_seq_one_letter_code
_entity_poly.pdbx_strand_id
1 'polypeptide(L)'
;MKGELRLNEPMRKHVSWRAGGNAACAYIPAGLDDLAAFLQALPQAEPVLFVGLGSNLLVRDGGFKGTAILMHAVLNEVRIEDERIYAEAGVASPKLARFAAKHDFEGAEFLAGIPGTIGGALAMNAGCYSAETWEKVNEVLTINRRGELKQRKPAEYEIGYRHVALRVNSERLAVMGGDKRSDTNHRSPITVPPQEWFVAAWFKLARGDSVASQSRIKALLQQRIDTQPLRQPNAGSVFRNPPGDYAARLIEACGLKGRRSGGAQVSEKHANFIVNLGAATAADIERLISAVQDTVRQEKGVLLECEVRIVGDAAAGSGSE
;
A
#
# COMPACT_ATOMS: atom_id res chain seq x y z
N MET A 1 -13.00 21.43 -12.23
CA MET A 1 -12.52 20.04 -12.17
C MET A 1 -12.43 19.52 -13.60
N LYS A 2 -11.28 18.98 -13.96
CA LYS A 2 -10.98 18.46 -15.31
C LYS A 2 -10.86 16.93 -15.33
N GLY A 3 -10.79 16.32 -14.15
CA GLY A 3 -10.70 14.87 -13.98
C GLY A 3 -12.02 14.15 -14.25
N GLU A 4 -11.98 12.84 -14.23
CA GLU A 4 -13.12 11.97 -14.50
C GLU A 4 -13.73 11.47 -13.19
N LEU A 5 -15.03 11.69 -12.98
CA LEU A 5 -15.81 11.14 -11.87
C LEU A 5 -16.61 9.94 -12.36
N ARG A 6 -16.49 8.82 -11.67
CA ARG A 6 -17.24 7.58 -11.93
C ARG A 6 -18.08 7.24 -10.71
N LEU A 7 -19.35 6.98 -10.90
CA LEU A 7 -20.24 6.51 -9.85
C LEU A 7 -20.27 4.98 -9.83
N ASN A 8 -20.37 4.41 -8.63
CA ASN A 8 -20.47 2.97 -8.41
C ASN A 8 -19.36 2.15 -9.13
N GLU A 9 -18.11 2.62 -9.01
CA GLU A 9 -16.97 2.04 -9.74
C GLU A 9 -16.54 0.71 -9.16
N PRO A 10 -16.45 -0.36 -9.97
CA PRO A 10 -16.04 -1.69 -9.50
C PRO A 10 -14.56 -1.72 -9.10
N MET A 11 -14.28 -1.79 -7.79
CA MET A 11 -12.91 -1.77 -7.28
C MET A 11 -12.09 -3.00 -7.67
N ARG A 12 -12.72 -4.12 -8.04
CA ARG A 12 -12.03 -5.29 -8.63
C ARG A 12 -11.19 -4.97 -9.87
N LYS A 13 -11.46 -3.87 -10.57
CA LYS A 13 -10.66 -3.38 -11.71
C LYS A 13 -9.39 -2.63 -11.27
N HIS A 14 -9.36 -2.18 -10.01
CA HIS A 14 -8.34 -1.28 -9.46
C HIS A 14 -7.53 -1.92 -8.32
N VAL A 15 -7.74 -3.21 -8.05
CA VAL A 15 -6.97 -3.99 -7.08
C VAL A 15 -6.36 -5.22 -7.75
N SER A 16 -5.15 -5.58 -7.33
CA SER A 16 -4.39 -6.65 -7.96
C SER A 16 -4.98 -8.06 -7.74
N TRP A 17 -5.78 -8.26 -6.70
CA TRP A 17 -6.56 -9.49 -6.50
C TRP A 17 -7.72 -9.67 -7.47
N ARG A 18 -8.15 -8.60 -8.15
CA ARG A 18 -9.32 -8.62 -9.05
C ARG A 18 -10.60 -9.10 -8.39
N ALA A 19 -10.75 -8.84 -7.09
CA ALA A 19 -11.91 -9.18 -6.27
C ALA A 19 -12.36 -7.96 -5.46
N GLY A 20 -13.61 -7.94 -5.02
CA GLY A 20 -14.19 -6.91 -4.16
C GLY A 20 -15.29 -6.09 -4.79
N GLY A 21 -16.01 -5.38 -3.94
CA GLY A 21 -17.17 -4.55 -4.25
C GLY A 21 -16.83 -3.23 -4.94
N ASN A 22 -17.83 -2.35 -5.01
CA ASN A 22 -17.72 -1.07 -5.70
C ASN A 22 -17.36 0.06 -4.72
N ALA A 23 -16.68 1.10 -5.18
CA ALA A 23 -16.66 2.38 -4.50
C ALA A 23 -17.89 3.19 -4.87
N ALA A 24 -18.48 3.94 -3.92
CA ALA A 24 -19.62 4.82 -4.22
C ALA A 24 -19.25 5.82 -5.31
N CYS A 25 -18.06 6.40 -5.21
CA CYS A 25 -17.45 7.24 -6.24
C CYS A 25 -16.00 6.83 -6.48
N ALA A 26 -15.52 7.04 -7.70
CA ALA A 26 -14.09 7.06 -8.01
C ALA A 26 -13.77 8.33 -8.78
N TYR A 27 -12.65 8.95 -8.47
CA TYR A 27 -12.16 10.13 -9.16
C TYR A 27 -10.77 9.89 -9.72
N ILE A 28 -10.61 10.20 -11.01
CA ILE A 28 -9.33 10.15 -11.71
C ILE A 28 -8.92 11.59 -11.99
N PRO A 29 -8.00 12.17 -11.20
CA PRO A 29 -7.61 13.57 -11.38
C PRO A 29 -6.87 13.79 -12.71
N ALA A 30 -7.05 14.96 -13.31
CA ALA A 30 -6.30 15.35 -14.51
C ALA A 30 -4.86 15.82 -14.21
N GLY A 31 -4.52 16.03 -12.93
CA GLY A 31 -3.23 16.50 -12.44
C GLY A 31 -3.34 16.95 -10.99
N LEU A 32 -2.25 17.50 -10.45
CA LEU A 32 -2.14 17.85 -9.04
C LEU A 32 -3.10 19.00 -8.65
N ASP A 33 -3.18 20.05 -9.48
CA ASP A 33 -4.08 21.17 -9.23
C ASP A 33 -5.55 20.75 -9.26
N ASP A 34 -5.90 19.84 -10.16
CA ASP A 34 -7.25 19.31 -10.27
C ASP A 34 -7.59 18.40 -9.08
N LEU A 35 -6.63 17.60 -8.60
CA LEU A 35 -6.76 16.84 -7.36
C LEU A 35 -7.00 17.74 -6.16
N ALA A 36 -6.23 18.84 -6.05
CA ALA A 36 -6.38 19.81 -4.98
C ALA A 36 -7.77 20.44 -4.99
N ALA A 37 -8.23 20.93 -6.15
CA ALA A 37 -9.56 21.50 -6.32
C ALA A 37 -10.68 20.49 -6.00
N PHE A 38 -10.51 19.22 -6.40
CA PHE A 38 -11.48 18.18 -6.09
C PHE A 38 -11.57 17.91 -4.57
N LEU A 39 -10.44 17.77 -3.88
CA LEU A 39 -10.42 17.56 -2.43
C LEU A 39 -11.04 18.73 -1.64
N GLN A 40 -10.82 19.97 -2.10
CA GLN A 40 -11.46 21.17 -1.52
C GLN A 40 -12.99 21.16 -1.64
N ALA A 41 -13.50 20.68 -2.78
CA ALA A 41 -14.93 20.63 -3.08
C ALA A 41 -15.63 19.44 -2.39
N LEU A 42 -14.88 18.43 -1.94
CA LEU A 42 -15.44 17.22 -1.36
C LEU A 42 -15.89 17.46 0.09
N PRO A 43 -17.10 17.01 0.51
CA PRO A 43 -17.56 17.15 1.89
C PRO A 43 -16.55 16.60 2.90
N GLN A 44 -16.32 17.32 4.01
CA GLN A 44 -15.30 16.94 5.00
C GLN A 44 -15.52 15.54 5.62
N ALA A 45 -16.78 15.12 5.73
CA ALA A 45 -17.16 13.81 6.27
C ALA A 45 -17.05 12.68 5.25
N GLU A 46 -16.84 12.99 3.97
CA GLU A 46 -16.73 11.98 2.90
C GLU A 46 -15.48 11.11 3.10
N PRO A 47 -15.61 9.78 3.23
CA PRO A 47 -14.44 8.91 3.30
C PRO A 47 -13.63 8.96 2.01
N VAL A 48 -12.30 9.07 2.10
CA VAL A 48 -11.41 9.11 0.94
C VAL A 48 -10.38 8.00 1.01
N LEU A 49 -10.21 7.30 -0.11
CA LEU A 49 -9.25 6.23 -0.29
C LEU A 49 -8.35 6.52 -1.50
N PHE A 50 -7.07 6.79 -1.27
CA PHE A 50 -6.09 6.88 -2.36
C PHE A 50 -5.66 5.49 -2.80
N VAL A 51 -5.74 5.22 -4.10
CA VAL A 51 -5.43 3.92 -4.70
C VAL A 51 -4.42 4.09 -5.81
N GLY A 52 -3.26 3.43 -5.66
CA GLY A 52 -2.28 3.27 -6.74
C GLY A 52 -2.66 2.09 -7.64
N LEU A 53 -1.82 1.06 -7.67
CA LEU A 53 -2.12 -0.21 -8.37
C LEU A 53 -2.97 -1.19 -7.55
N GLY A 54 -3.40 -0.81 -6.35
CA GLY A 54 -4.18 -1.68 -5.47
C GLY A 54 -3.48 -2.99 -5.09
N SER A 55 -2.14 -2.98 -5.09
CA SER A 55 -1.32 -4.18 -4.87
C SER A 55 -1.19 -4.59 -3.41
N ASN A 56 -1.77 -3.83 -2.48
CA ASN A 56 -1.84 -4.15 -1.05
C ASN A 56 -3.22 -3.78 -0.48
N LEU A 57 -4.28 -3.97 -1.29
CA LEU A 57 -5.63 -3.53 -0.95
C LEU A 57 -6.65 -4.64 -1.25
N LEU A 58 -7.54 -4.88 -0.28
CA LEU A 58 -8.78 -5.64 -0.44
C LEU A 58 -9.96 -4.73 -0.14
N VAL A 59 -10.89 -4.59 -1.07
CA VAL A 59 -12.17 -3.91 -0.85
C VAL A 59 -13.22 -4.97 -0.62
N ARG A 60 -13.88 -4.97 0.55
CA ARG A 60 -14.93 -5.93 0.90
C ARG A 60 -16.09 -5.90 -0.10
N ASP A 61 -16.81 -7.00 -0.23
CA ASP A 61 -17.84 -7.18 -1.26
C ASP A 61 -19.04 -6.22 -1.13
N GLY A 62 -19.32 -5.69 0.08
CA GLY A 62 -20.30 -4.60 0.31
C GLY A 62 -19.83 -3.23 -0.18
N GLY A 63 -18.57 -3.11 -0.59
CA GLY A 63 -18.00 -1.92 -1.22
C GLY A 63 -17.47 -0.88 -0.25
N PHE A 64 -16.95 0.20 -0.80
CA PHE A 64 -16.44 1.37 -0.07
C PHE A 64 -17.43 2.53 -0.21
N LYS A 65 -18.04 2.94 0.90
CA LYS A 65 -19.01 4.05 0.96
C LYS A 65 -18.27 5.39 1.04
N GLY A 66 -17.58 5.74 -0.03
CA GLY A 66 -16.79 6.96 -0.12
C GLY A 66 -16.18 7.11 -1.51
N THR A 67 -15.24 8.04 -1.62
CA THR A 67 -14.57 8.38 -2.88
C THR A 67 -13.18 7.75 -2.94
N ALA A 68 -12.96 6.88 -3.94
CA ALA A 68 -11.64 6.35 -4.29
C ALA A 68 -10.94 7.30 -5.26
N ILE A 69 -9.75 7.79 -4.90
CA ILE A 69 -8.88 8.59 -5.77
C ILE A 69 -7.93 7.65 -6.48
N LEU A 70 -8.09 7.48 -7.79
CA LEU A 70 -7.31 6.56 -8.62
C LEU A 70 -6.06 7.26 -9.15
N MET A 71 -4.91 6.96 -8.56
CA MET A 71 -3.65 7.64 -8.85
C MET A 71 -2.82 6.98 -9.95
N HIS A 72 -3.13 5.72 -10.30
CA HIS A 72 -2.37 4.98 -11.29
C HIS A 72 -2.46 5.63 -12.68
N ALA A 73 -1.30 5.83 -13.31
CA ALA A 73 -1.12 6.48 -14.61
C ALA A 73 -1.56 7.97 -14.68
N VAL A 74 -1.94 8.53 -13.54
CA VAL A 74 -2.17 9.98 -13.38
C VAL A 74 -0.90 10.58 -12.80
N LEU A 75 -0.68 11.37 -11.92
CA LEU A 75 0.59 11.87 -11.36
C LEU A 75 1.78 10.92 -11.66
N ASN A 76 2.30 10.96 -12.89
CA ASN A 76 3.12 9.90 -13.49
C ASN A 76 4.45 10.45 -14.06
N GLU A 77 4.82 11.66 -13.66
CA GLU A 77 6.07 12.28 -14.03
C GLU A 77 7.26 11.72 -13.24
N VAL A 78 8.39 11.51 -13.94
CA VAL A 78 9.70 11.22 -13.36
C VAL A 78 10.72 12.09 -14.06
N ARG A 79 11.54 12.84 -13.30
CA ARG A 79 12.59 13.69 -13.83
C ARG A 79 13.77 13.79 -12.88
N ILE A 80 14.89 14.22 -13.40
CA ILE A 80 16.06 14.61 -12.59
C ILE A 80 15.90 16.07 -12.19
N GLU A 81 16.12 16.39 -10.93
CA GLU A 81 15.99 17.70 -10.34
C GLU A 81 17.07 17.86 -9.26
N ASP A 82 18.02 18.77 -9.47
CA ASP A 82 19.11 19.04 -8.52
C ASP A 82 19.82 17.78 -7.99
N GLU A 83 20.33 16.93 -8.87
CA GLU A 83 20.99 15.65 -8.53
C GLU A 83 20.11 14.64 -7.80
N ARG A 84 18.81 14.88 -7.72
CA ARG A 84 17.81 13.97 -7.17
C ARG A 84 16.87 13.47 -8.27
N ILE A 85 16.16 12.41 -8.02
CA ILE A 85 15.08 11.98 -8.89
C ILE A 85 13.75 12.37 -8.23
N TYR A 86 13.03 13.27 -8.90
CA TYR A 86 11.63 13.55 -8.59
C TYR A 86 10.75 12.48 -9.22
N ALA A 87 9.79 11.97 -8.45
CA ALA A 87 8.79 11.04 -8.95
C ALA A 87 7.42 11.31 -8.30
N GLU A 88 6.40 11.40 -9.13
CA GLU A 88 5.03 11.54 -8.67
C GLU A 88 4.45 10.21 -8.13
N ALA A 89 3.42 10.32 -7.28
CA ALA A 89 2.87 9.20 -6.54
C ALA A 89 2.23 8.10 -7.40
N GLY A 90 1.74 8.43 -8.61
CA GLY A 90 1.18 7.47 -9.57
C GLY A 90 2.21 6.72 -10.39
N VAL A 91 3.48 7.08 -10.30
CA VAL A 91 4.59 6.38 -10.98
C VAL A 91 4.70 4.96 -10.45
N ALA A 92 4.71 3.97 -11.35
CA ALA A 92 4.98 2.60 -10.96
C ALA A 92 6.42 2.45 -10.42
N SER A 93 6.61 1.80 -9.28
CA SER A 93 7.94 1.62 -8.66
C SER A 93 8.97 1.01 -9.62
N PRO A 94 8.65 0.00 -10.47
CA PRO A 94 9.59 -0.49 -11.47
C PRO A 94 9.95 0.53 -12.56
N LYS A 95 9.10 1.55 -12.82
CA LYS A 95 9.42 2.63 -13.77
C LYS A 95 10.51 3.52 -13.20
N LEU A 96 10.41 3.87 -11.90
CA LEU A 96 11.44 4.65 -11.21
C LEU A 96 12.79 3.90 -11.17
N ALA A 97 12.79 2.60 -10.83
CA ALA A 97 14.00 1.80 -10.82
C ALA A 97 14.73 1.82 -12.19
N ARG A 98 14.00 1.60 -13.27
CA ARG A 98 14.55 1.64 -14.63
C ARG A 98 15.01 3.03 -15.05
N PHE A 99 14.27 4.08 -14.65
CA PHE A 99 14.66 5.46 -14.91
C PHE A 99 15.97 5.79 -14.21
N ALA A 100 16.11 5.46 -12.91
CA ALA A 100 17.32 5.67 -12.16
C ALA A 100 18.54 4.98 -12.81
N ALA A 101 18.40 3.68 -13.10
CA ALA A 101 19.47 2.91 -13.76
C ALA A 101 19.86 3.47 -15.13
N LYS A 102 18.90 3.96 -15.94
CA LYS A 102 19.18 4.56 -17.26
C LYS A 102 19.97 5.87 -17.17
N HIS A 103 19.86 6.58 -16.05
CA HIS A 103 20.50 7.88 -15.83
C HIS A 103 21.67 7.83 -14.84
N ASP A 104 22.34 6.67 -14.75
CA ASP A 104 23.54 6.45 -13.94
C ASP A 104 23.33 6.73 -12.44
N PHE A 105 22.14 6.38 -11.92
CA PHE A 105 21.86 6.34 -10.49
C PHE A 105 21.71 4.90 -10.02
N GLU A 106 22.27 4.59 -8.85
CA GLU A 106 22.15 3.29 -8.19
C GLU A 106 21.49 3.37 -6.82
N GLY A 107 21.01 2.20 -6.33
CA GLY A 107 20.34 2.07 -5.04
C GLY A 107 18.81 2.10 -5.11
N ALA A 108 18.22 2.23 -6.32
CA ALA A 108 16.78 2.14 -6.54
C ALA A 108 16.34 0.80 -7.18
N GLU A 109 17.26 -0.14 -7.41
CA GLU A 109 17.01 -1.38 -8.15
C GLU A 109 15.95 -2.25 -7.47
N PHE A 110 15.89 -2.24 -6.13
CA PHE A 110 14.90 -2.98 -5.34
C PHE A 110 13.47 -2.57 -5.69
N LEU A 111 13.22 -1.30 -6.06
CA LEU A 111 11.90 -0.82 -6.45
C LEU A 111 11.33 -1.59 -7.66
N ALA A 112 12.17 -2.22 -8.48
CA ALA A 112 11.72 -3.09 -9.56
C ALA A 112 10.94 -4.32 -9.04
N GLY A 113 11.21 -4.75 -7.81
CA GLY A 113 10.51 -5.84 -7.13
C GLY A 113 9.19 -5.44 -6.47
N ILE A 114 8.86 -4.15 -6.38
CA ILE A 114 7.65 -3.66 -5.70
C ILE A 114 6.52 -3.47 -6.73
N PRO A 115 5.42 -4.24 -6.66
CA PRO A 115 4.33 -4.18 -7.64
C PRO A 115 3.34 -3.06 -7.35
N GLY A 116 3.82 -1.89 -6.94
CA GLY A 116 3.01 -0.75 -6.55
C GLY A 116 3.39 0.54 -7.26
N THR A 117 2.77 1.63 -6.85
CA THR A 117 3.18 3.00 -7.21
C THR A 117 4.05 3.60 -6.12
N ILE A 118 4.74 4.69 -6.45
CA ILE A 118 5.57 5.44 -5.50
C ILE A 118 4.75 5.90 -4.29
N GLY A 119 3.53 6.41 -4.48
CA GLY A 119 2.66 6.80 -3.37
C GLY A 119 2.32 5.64 -2.42
N GLY A 120 2.06 4.45 -2.98
CA GLY A 120 1.87 3.23 -2.19
C GLY A 120 3.14 2.75 -1.49
N ALA A 121 4.29 2.85 -2.16
CA ALA A 121 5.59 2.50 -1.58
C ALA A 121 5.97 3.42 -0.42
N LEU A 122 5.70 4.72 -0.53
CA LEU A 122 5.87 5.69 0.56
C LEU A 122 4.94 5.40 1.74
N ALA A 123 3.66 5.17 1.48
CA ALA A 123 2.66 4.95 2.53
C ALA A 123 2.92 3.69 3.39
N MET A 124 3.58 2.69 2.81
CA MET A 124 3.85 1.40 3.45
C MET A 124 5.32 1.20 3.84
N ASN A 125 6.21 2.18 3.59
CA ASN A 125 7.64 1.93 3.59
C ASN A 125 7.97 0.62 2.88
N ALA A 126 7.43 0.47 1.64
CA ALA A 126 7.55 -0.78 0.92
C ALA A 126 9.02 -1.10 0.66
N GLY A 127 9.38 -2.35 0.88
CA GLY A 127 10.75 -2.82 0.69
C GLY A 127 10.80 -4.25 0.21
N CYS A 128 11.90 -4.61 -0.42
CA CYS A 128 12.28 -5.97 -0.76
C CYS A 128 13.79 -6.04 -0.95
N TYR A 129 14.34 -7.25 -0.92
CA TYR A 129 15.78 -7.48 -1.11
C TYR A 129 16.65 -6.67 -0.14
N SER A 130 16.24 -6.61 1.12
CA SER A 130 16.94 -5.91 2.21
C SER A 130 17.07 -4.40 2.03
N ALA A 131 16.21 -3.77 1.23
CA ALA A 131 16.15 -2.32 1.09
C ALA A 131 14.70 -1.82 1.23
N GLU A 132 14.52 -0.63 1.76
CA GLU A 132 13.23 0.01 2.00
C GLU A 132 13.15 1.38 1.33
N THR A 133 11.93 1.78 0.94
CA THR A 133 11.69 3.01 0.17
C THR A 133 12.24 4.25 0.87
N TRP A 134 11.95 4.40 2.17
CA TRP A 134 12.32 5.61 2.90
C TRP A 134 13.83 5.78 3.16
N GLU A 135 14.63 4.74 3.01
CA GLU A 135 16.10 4.87 3.02
C GLU A 135 16.63 5.73 1.88
N LYS A 136 15.89 5.86 0.80
CA LYS A 136 16.25 6.59 -0.41
C LYS A 136 15.52 7.92 -0.57
N VAL A 137 14.51 8.18 0.28
CA VAL A 137 13.71 9.40 0.24
C VAL A 137 14.47 10.57 0.88
N ASN A 138 14.62 11.65 0.14
CA ASN A 138 15.14 12.91 0.64
C ASN A 138 14.03 13.83 1.15
N GLU A 139 12.92 13.87 0.42
CA GLU A 139 11.79 14.75 0.68
C GLU A 139 10.53 14.21 0.03
N VAL A 140 9.36 14.51 0.57
CA VAL A 140 8.07 14.16 -0.02
C VAL A 140 7.19 15.38 -0.17
N LEU A 141 6.30 15.35 -1.15
CA LEU A 141 5.18 16.26 -1.29
C LEU A 141 3.90 15.53 -0.87
N THR A 142 3.16 16.14 0.05
CA THR A 142 1.88 15.62 0.51
C THR A 142 0.75 16.58 0.15
N ILE A 143 -0.47 16.05 0.09
CA ILE A 143 -1.70 16.82 -0.02
C ILE A 143 -2.62 16.44 1.14
N ASN A 144 -3.27 17.43 1.74
CA ASN A 144 -4.23 17.18 2.81
C ASN A 144 -5.69 17.23 2.30
N ARG A 145 -6.63 17.02 3.20
CA ARG A 145 -8.06 17.04 2.92
C ARG A 145 -8.59 18.39 2.35
N ARG A 146 -7.87 19.47 2.59
CA ARG A 146 -8.22 20.79 2.07
C ARG A 146 -7.57 21.09 0.72
N GLY A 147 -6.88 20.12 0.12
CA GLY A 147 -6.13 20.32 -1.12
C GLY A 147 -4.85 21.13 -0.94
N GLU A 148 -4.40 21.35 0.31
CA GLU A 148 -3.16 22.07 0.59
C GLU A 148 -1.96 21.15 0.41
N LEU A 149 -0.98 21.63 -0.35
CA LEU A 149 0.27 20.91 -0.59
C LEU A 149 1.29 21.28 0.49
N LYS A 150 2.04 20.28 0.94
CA LYS A 150 3.13 20.47 1.89
C LYS A 150 4.33 19.61 1.58
N GLN A 151 5.50 20.23 1.49
CA GLN A 151 6.78 19.53 1.49
C GLN A 151 7.11 19.07 2.90
N ARG A 152 7.63 17.84 3.02
CA ARG A 152 7.99 17.23 4.29
C ARG A 152 9.29 16.44 4.17
N LYS A 153 10.05 16.40 5.26
CA LYS A 153 11.29 15.63 5.39
C LYS A 153 11.06 14.32 6.13
N PRO A 154 11.88 13.29 5.90
CA PRO A 154 11.80 12.01 6.63
C PRO A 154 11.80 12.16 8.15
N ALA A 155 12.52 13.14 8.69
CA ALA A 155 12.56 13.42 10.13
C ALA A 155 11.19 13.78 10.76
N GLU A 156 10.22 14.21 9.95
CA GLU A 156 8.85 14.50 10.39
C GLU A 156 8.00 13.24 10.57
N TYR A 157 8.53 12.08 10.16
CA TYR A 157 7.79 10.81 10.21
C TYR A 157 8.44 9.83 11.20
N GLU A 158 7.61 9.00 11.81
CA GLU A 158 8.00 7.74 12.40
C GLU A 158 7.98 6.69 11.30
N ILE A 159 9.16 6.15 10.97
CA ILE A 159 9.36 5.23 9.86
C ILE A 159 9.85 3.90 10.42
N GLY A 160 9.18 2.82 10.05
CA GLY A 160 9.53 1.46 10.46
C GLY A 160 9.11 0.43 9.41
N TYR A 161 9.29 -0.84 9.74
CA TYR A 161 8.89 -1.95 8.87
C TYR A 161 7.39 -1.91 8.60
N ARG A 162 7.01 -1.66 7.35
CA ARG A 162 5.59 -1.51 6.90
C ARG A 162 4.81 -0.47 7.69
N HIS A 163 5.49 0.55 8.16
CA HIS A 163 4.89 1.60 8.98
C HIS A 163 5.46 2.97 8.61
N VAL A 164 4.56 3.93 8.40
CA VAL A 164 4.88 5.35 8.22
C VAL A 164 3.79 6.17 8.87
N ALA A 165 4.14 6.96 9.87
CA ALA A 165 3.22 7.87 10.55
C ALA A 165 3.84 9.25 10.70
N LEU A 166 3.05 10.30 10.50
CA LEU A 166 3.50 11.67 10.77
C LEU A 166 3.72 11.85 12.29
N ARG A 167 4.87 12.36 12.69
CA ARG A 167 5.12 12.71 14.09
C ARG A 167 4.22 13.87 14.51
N VAL A 168 3.37 13.65 15.49
CA VAL A 168 2.55 14.71 16.08
C VAL A 168 3.39 15.40 17.15
N ASN A 169 3.72 16.69 16.97
CA ASN A 169 4.33 17.47 18.04
C ASN A 169 3.35 17.56 19.21
N SER A 170 3.72 17.00 20.34
CA SER A 170 2.97 17.01 21.60
C SER A 170 2.63 18.44 22.10
N GLU A 171 3.37 19.44 21.69
CA GLU A 171 3.10 20.86 22.01
C GLU A 171 1.79 21.37 21.40
N ARG A 172 1.31 20.82 20.28
CA ARG A 172 -0.01 21.19 19.71
C ARG A 172 -1.20 20.54 20.41
N LEU A 173 -0.99 19.45 21.13
CA LEU A 173 -2.03 18.78 21.94
C LEU A 173 -2.35 19.55 23.24
N ALA A 174 -1.40 20.31 23.77
CA ALA A 174 -1.59 21.11 25.00
C ALA A 174 -2.48 22.33 24.80
N VAL A 175 -2.70 22.79 23.57
CA VAL A 175 -3.52 23.99 23.25
C VAL A 175 -5.02 23.66 23.07
N MET A 176 -5.35 22.38 22.84
CA MET A 176 -6.74 21.92 22.75
C MET A 176 -7.15 21.29 24.10
N GLY A 177 -7.29 22.15 25.14
CA GLY A 177 -7.65 21.77 26.49
C GLY A 177 -8.85 20.82 26.55
N GLY A 178 -8.63 19.66 27.11
CA GLY A 178 -9.63 18.63 27.39
C GLY A 178 -9.23 17.81 28.59
N ASP A 179 -9.98 18.01 29.66
CA ASP A 179 -10.04 17.46 31.01
C ASP A 179 -9.49 16.00 31.14
N LYS A 180 -8.60 15.82 32.11
CA LYS A 180 -8.10 14.53 32.56
C LYS A 180 -9.19 13.81 33.34
N ARG A 181 -9.89 12.89 32.76
CA ARG A 181 -10.58 11.81 33.49
C ARG A 181 -10.07 10.45 33.02
N SER A 182 -9.54 9.74 34.00
CA SER A 182 -9.01 8.40 33.91
C SER A 182 -10.11 7.41 33.47
N ASP A 183 -9.90 6.75 32.34
CA ASP A 183 -10.59 5.51 32.05
C ASP A 183 -9.60 4.47 31.50
N THR A 184 -9.40 3.42 32.32
CA THR A 184 -8.52 2.30 32.09
C THR A 184 -9.17 1.31 31.12
N ASN A 185 -9.14 1.61 29.83
CA ASN A 185 -9.35 0.63 28.79
C ASN A 185 -8.45 0.97 27.61
N HIS A 186 -7.57 0.04 27.25
CA HIS A 186 -6.57 0.15 26.19
C HIS A 186 -7.20 0.45 24.82
N ARG A 187 -7.65 1.67 24.62
CA ARG A 187 -7.79 2.31 23.32
C ARG A 187 -6.72 3.39 23.26
N SER A 188 -5.69 3.18 22.45
CA SER A 188 -4.76 4.23 22.05
C SER A 188 -5.56 5.47 21.69
N PRO A 189 -5.18 6.67 22.16
CA PRO A 189 -5.86 7.89 21.76
C PRO A 189 -5.85 7.95 20.25
N ILE A 190 -7.01 7.98 19.63
CA ILE A 190 -7.17 8.23 18.19
C ILE A 190 -6.84 9.71 18.01
N THR A 191 -5.56 10.06 18.03
CA THR A 191 -5.08 11.26 17.40
C THR A 191 -5.23 11.00 15.91
N VAL A 192 -6.35 11.46 15.34
CA VAL A 192 -6.53 11.51 13.89
C VAL A 192 -5.46 12.47 13.40
N PRO A 193 -4.32 11.97 12.85
CA PRO A 193 -3.35 12.86 12.23
C PRO A 193 -4.08 13.57 11.09
N PRO A 194 -3.71 14.80 10.74
CA PRO A 194 -4.24 15.41 9.54
C PRO A 194 -4.09 14.41 8.42
N GLN A 195 -5.21 14.01 7.80
CA GLN A 195 -5.18 13.06 6.69
C GLN A 195 -4.37 13.70 5.57
N GLU A 196 -3.16 13.20 5.37
CA GLU A 196 -2.29 13.61 4.29
C GLU A 196 -1.96 12.39 3.44
N TRP A 197 -1.85 12.61 2.13
CA TRP A 197 -1.48 11.58 1.16
C TRP A 197 -0.27 12.02 0.39
N PHE A 198 0.62 11.09 0.09
CA PHE A 198 1.79 11.35 -0.73
C PHE A 198 1.38 11.57 -2.18
N VAL A 199 1.86 12.66 -2.78
CA VAL A 199 1.61 13.01 -4.19
C VAL A 199 2.89 13.02 -5.02
N ALA A 200 4.06 13.18 -4.40
CA ALA A 200 5.38 13.03 -5.03
C ALA A 200 6.47 12.77 -3.98
N ALA A 201 7.66 12.40 -4.44
CA ALA A 201 8.88 12.35 -3.62
C ALA A 201 10.12 12.70 -4.44
N TRP A 202 11.15 13.19 -3.74
CA TRP A 202 12.52 13.33 -4.22
C TRP A 202 13.39 12.25 -3.62
N PHE A 203 14.02 11.47 -4.49
CA PHE A 203 14.92 10.39 -4.11
C PHE A 203 16.37 10.85 -4.24
N LYS A 204 17.16 10.69 -3.18
CA LYS A 204 18.59 10.90 -3.20
C LYS A 204 19.28 9.56 -3.39
N LEU A 205 19.85 9.39 -4.56
CA LEU A 205 20.53 8.16 -4.98
C LEU A 205 22.00 8.46 -5.28
N ALA A 206 22.85 7.44 -5.14
CA ALA A 206 24.25 7.56 -5.51
C ALA A 206 24.42 7.53 -7.04
N ARG A 207 25.49 8.14 -7.54
CA ARG A 207 25.92 7.92 -8.92
C ARG A 207 26.51 6.51 -9.03
N GLY A 208 26.21 5.82 -10.12
CA GLY A 208 26.62 4.46 -10.33
C GLY A 208 26.70 4.07 -11.81
N ASP A 209 26.88 2.79 -12.05
CA ASP A 209 27.00 2.21 -13.39
C ASP A 209 25.63 1.71 -13.90
N SER A 210 25.18 2.28 -15.02
CA SER A 210 23.90 1.93 -15.65
C SER A 210 23.81 0.44 -16.03
N VAL A 211 24.87 -0.14 -16.56
CA VAL A 211 24.88 -1.54 -16.99
C VAL A 211 24.79 -2.47 -15.80
N ALA A 212 25.55 -2.18 -14.74
CA ALA A 212 25.51 -2.93 -13.49
C ALA A 212 24.12 -2.82 -12.83
N SER A 213 23.52 -1.63 -12.76
CA SER A 213 22.18 -1.42 -12.20
C SER A 213 21.08 -2.16 -12.99
N GLN A 214 21.13 -2.11 -14.33
CA GLN A 214 20.20 -2.86 -15.17
C GLN A 214 20.36 -4.37 -14.99
N SER A 215 21.58 -4.87 -14.85
CA SER A 215 21.86 -6.28 -14.57
C SER A 215 21.31 -6.71 -13.20
N ARG A 216 21.47 -5.88 -12.15
CA ARG A 216 20.87 -6.10 -10.84
C ARG A 216 19.34 -6.14 -10.91
N ILE A 217 18.69 -5.19 -11.59
CA ILE A 217 17.23 -5.20 -11.81
C ILE A 217 16.78 -6.52 -12.46
N LYS A 218 17.47 -6.96 -13.50
CA LYS A 218 17.14 -8.22 -14.21
C LYS A 218 17.24 -9.43 -13.27
N ALA A 219 18.30 -9.51 -12.47
CA ALA A 219 18.50 -10.60 -11.50
C ALA A 219 17.41 -10.61 -10.42
N LEU A 220 17.06 -9.44 -9.84
CA LEU A 220 16.00 -9.30 -8.84
C LEU A 220 14.62 -9.69 -9.41
N LEU A 221 14.32 -9.30 -10.64
CA LEU A 221 13.07 -9.68 -11.29
C LEU A 221 13.02 -11.19 -11.60
N GLN A 222 14.14 -11.80 -12.00
CA GLN A 222 14.21 -13.26 -12.19
C GLN A 222 13.97 -14.00 -10.88
N GLN A 223 14.64 -13.62 -9.80
CA GLN A 223 14.40 -14.18 -8.46
C GLN A 223 12.93 -14.11 -8.05
N ARG A 224 12.28 -12.98 -8.34
CA ARG A 224 10.86 -12.79 -8.06
C ARG A 224 9.98 -13.73 -8.89
N ILE A 225 10.28 -13.89 -10.18
CA ILE A 225 9.58 -14.82 -11.06
C ILE A 225 9.72 -16.26 -10.53
N ASP A 226 10.89 -16.62 -10.04
CA ASP A 226 11.16 -17.98 -9.57
C ASP A 226 10.50 -18.30 -8.24
N THR A 227 10.28 -17.29 -7.37
CA THR A 227 9.81 -17.49 -6.00
C THR A 227 8.36 -17.11 -5.76
N GLN A 228 7.72 -16.27 -6.59
CA GLN A 228 6.40 -15.71 -6.33
C GLN A 228 5.36 -16.11 -7.41
N PRO A 229 4.05 -16.20 -7.05
CA PRO A 229 2.97 -16.61 -7.96
C PRO A 229 2.50 -15.46 -8.87
N LEU A 230 3.40 -14.86 -9.68
CA LEU A 230 3.13 -13.63 -10.44
C LEU A 230 2.09 -13.80 -11.57
N ARG A 231 1.77 -15.05 -11.95
CA ARG A 231 0.80 -15.34 -13.03
C ARG A 231 -0.64 -15.31 -12.54
N GLN A 232 -0.86 -15.33 -11.23
CA GLN A 232 -2.20 -15.33 -10.62
C GLN A 232 -2.46 -14.00 -9.92
N PRO A 233 -3.69 -13.47 -9.96
CA PRO A 233 -4.05 -12.27 -9.22
C PRO A 233 -3.79 -12.47 -7.72
N ASN A 234 -3.01 -11.56 -7.12
CA ASN A 234 -2.63 -11.57 -5.70
C ASN A 234 -2.28 -10.15 -5.25
N ALA A 235 -2.08 -9.93 -3.97
CA ALA A 235 -1.67 -8.65 -3.39
C ALA A 235 -0.31 -8.71 -2.68
N GLY A 236 0.60 -9.56 -3.16
CA GLY A 236 1.90 -9.76 -2.51
C GLY A 236 1.78 -10.59 -1.23
N SER A 237 2.68 -10.31 -0.29
CA SER A 237 2.66 -10.94 1.05
C SER A 237 1.42 -10.50 1.83
N VAL A 238 0.68 -11.46 2.36
CA VAL A 238 -0.56 -11.19 3.10
C VAL A 238 -0.27 -10.81 4.55
N PHE A 239 0.77 -11.39 5.14
CA PHE A 239 1.15 -11.17 6.52
C PHE A 239 2.54 -10.58 6.65
N ARG A 240 2.73 -9.76 7.69
CA ARG A 240 4.05 -9.28 8.12
C ARG A 240 4.87 -10.44 8.65
N ASN A 241 6.19 -10.37 8.50
CA ASN A 241 7.07 -11.30 9.19
C ASN A 241 7.08 -10.98 10.68
N PRO A 242 6.83 -11.97 11.56
CA PRO A 242 6.95 -11.77 12.99
C PRO A 242 8.43 -11.60 13.40
N PRO A 243 8.71 -11.02 14.57
CA PRO A 243 10.09 -10.89 15.07
C PRO A 243 10.82 -12.24 15.10
N GLY A 244 11.99 -12.30 14.45
CA GLY A 244 12.85 -13.47 14.43
C GLY A 244 12.39 -14.63 13.54
N ASP A 245 11.31 -14.48 12.76
CA ASP A 245 10.80 -15.54 11.88
C ASP A 245 10.17 -14.99 10.59
N TYR A 246 9.77 -15.90 9.69
CA TYR A 246 9.10 -15.59 8.44
C TYR A 246 7.66 -16.15 8.42
N ALA A 247 6.69 -15.29 8.10
CA ALA A 247 5.29 -15.71 7.98
C ALA A 247 5.13 -16.88 6.98
N ALA A 248 5.83 -16.84 5.84
CA ALA A 248 5.80 -17.90 4.85
C ALA A 248 6.24 -19.26 5.43
N ARG A 249 7.32 -19.28 6.23
CA ARG A 249 7.84 -20.50 6.87
C ARG A 249 6.82 -21.08 7.86
N LEU A 250 6.20 -20.23 8.68
CA LEU A 250 5.19 -20.65 9.65
C LEU A 250 3.96 -21.23 8.98
N ILE A 251 3.45 -20.57 7.92
CA ILE A 251 2.29 -21.02 7.15
C ILE A 251 2.58 -22.36 6.47
N GLU A 252 3.77 -22.52 5.89
CA GLU A 252 4.20 -23.76 5.25
C GLU A 252 4.37 -24.91 6.26
N ALA A 253 4.94 -24.61 7.45
CA ALA A 253 5.10 -25.56 8.54
C ALA A 253 3.78 -26.03 9.18
N CYS A 254 2.67 -25.32 8.92
CA CYS A 254 1.30 -25.74 9.26
C CYS A 254 0.60 -26.46 8.09
N GLY A 255 1.30 -26.79 7.00
CA GLY A 255 0.74 -27.53 5.85
C GLY A 255 -0.34 -26.74 5.07
N LEU A 256 -0.36 -25.41 5.14
CA LEU A 256 -1.44 -24.57 4.61
C LEU A 256 -1.32 -24.24 3.12
N LYS A 257 -0.22 -24.57 2.45
CA LYS A 257 -0.12 -24.43 0.99
C LYS A 257 -1.25 -25.18 0.30
N GLY A 258 -1.88 -24.56 -0.68
CA GLY A 258 -3.01 -25.14 -1.41
C GLY A 258 -4.36 -25.05 -0.71
N ARG A 259 -4.43 -24.65 0.58
CA ARG A 259 -5.70 -24.48 1.31
C ARG A 259 -6.58 -23.46 0.59
N ARG A 260 -7.87 -23.76 0.47
CA ARG A 260 -8.84 -22.95 -0.27
C ARG A 260 -9.98 -22.46 0.62
N SER A 261 -10.57 -21.30 0.20
CA SER A 261 -11.86 -20.81 0.63
C SER A 261 -12.54 -20.20 -0.60
N GLY A 262 -13.62 -20.83 -1.08
CA GLY A 262 -14.22 -20.45 -2.35
C GLY A 262 -13.21 -20.41 -3.50
N GLY A 263 -13.13 -19.26 -4.18
CA GLY A 263 -12.16 -19.04 -5.27
C GLY A 263 -10.76 -18.60 -4.83
N ALA A 264 -10.49 -18.44 -3.53
CA ALA A 264 -9.19 -18.04 -2.99
C ALA A 264 -8.35 -19.26 -2.61
N GLN A 265 -7.04 -19.19 -2.78
CA GLN A 265 -6.10 -20.26 -2.42
C GLN A 265 -4.82 -19.70 -1.82
N VAL A 266 -4.29 -20.33 -0.76
CA VAL A 266 -2.89 -20.14 -0.33
C VAL A 266 -1.99 -20.70 -1.43
N SER A 267 -1.09 -19.87 -1.93
CA SER A 267 -0.26 -20.24 -3.09
C SER A 267 0.62 -21.45 -2.79
N GLU A 268 0.65 -22.41 -3.70
CA GLU A 268 1.56 -23.54 -3.68
C GLU A 268 3.04 -23.10 -3.81
N LYS A 269 3.27 -21.96 -4.50
CA LYS A 269 4.61 -21.47 -4.78
C LYS A 269 5.21 -20.70 -3.60
N HIS A 270 4.40 -19.86 -2.91
CA HIS A 270 4.84 -19.03 -1.79
C HIS A 270 3.75 -18.94 -0.75
N ALA A 271 3.95 -19.53 0.41
CA ALA A 271 2.91 -19.73 1.43
C ALA A 271 2.31 -18.43 1.98
N ASN A 272 3.06 -17.29 1.97
CA ASN A 272 2.55 -16.00 2.42
C ASN A 272 1.78 -15.22 1.31
N PHE A 273 1.33 -15.92 0.26
CA PHE A 273 0.53 -15.34 -0.82
C PHE A 273 -0.83 -16.06 -0.89
N ILE A 274 -1.88 -15.28 -0.99
CA ILE A 274 -3.22 -15.78 -1.35
C ILE A 274 -3.49 -15.34 -2.78
N VAL A 275 -3.84 -16.30 -3.63
CA VAL A 275 -4.15 -16.08 -5.04
C VAL A 275 -5.64 -16.23 -5.30
N ASN A 276 -6.15 -15.43 -6.24
CA ASN A 276 -7.49 -15.59 -6.79
C ASN A 276 -7.43 -16.53 -8.00
N LEU A 277 -8.15 -17.64 -7.93
CA LEU A 277 -8.22 -18.64 -9.00
C LEU A 277 -9.19 -18.25 -10.13
N GLY A 278 -9.73 -17.02 -10.10
CA GLY A 278 -10.60 -16.46 -11.14
C GLY A 278 -12.01 -16.09 -10.66
N ALA A 279 -12.49 -16.64 -9.57
CA ALA A 279 -13.83 -16.42 -9.05
C ALA A 279 -13.86 -16.10 -7.54
N ALA A 280 -12.74 -15.70 -6.93
CA ALA A 280 -12.72 -15.35 -5.51
C ALA A 280 -13.50 -14.07 -5.25
N THR A 281 -14.34 -14.09 -4.21
CA THR A 281 -14.90 -12.90 -3.58
C THR A 281 -13.92 -12.31 -2.58
N ALA A 282 -14.12 -11.06 -2.15
CA ALA A 282 -13.33 -10.50 -1.05
C ALA A 282 -13.56 -11.28 0.26
N ALA A 283 -14.78 -11.75 0.49
CA ALA A 283 -15.11 -12.60 1.63
C ALA A 283 -14.35 -13.94 1.61
N ASP A 284 -14.12 -14.55 0.45
CA ASP A 284 -13.32 -15.79 0.35
C ASP A 284 -11.88 -15.54 0.77
N ILE A 285 -11.29 -14.42 0.31
CA ILE A 285 -9.93 -14.02 0.66
C ILE A 285 -9.82 -13.73 2.15
N GLU A 286 -10.77 -12.97 2.72
CA GLU A 286 -10.78 -12.59 4.13
C GLU A 286 -10.97 -13.80 5.04
N ARG A 287 -11.87 -14.74 4.71
CA ARG A 287 -12.03 -16.01 5.42
C ARG A 287 -10.75 -16.85 5.40
N LEU A 288 -10.05 -16.88 4.25
CA LEU A 288 -8.79 -17.61 4.14
C LEU A 288 -7.68 -16.95 4.96
N ILE A 289 -7.61 -15.62 5.01
CA ILE A 289 -6.70 -14.86 5.88
C ILE A 289 -6.94 -15.27 7.35
N SER A 290 -8.18 -15.20 7.83
CA SER A 290 -8.53 -15.58 9.22
C SER A 290 -8.19 -17.04 9.51
N ALA A 291 -8.53 -17.95 8.60
CA ALA A 291 -8.23 -19.36 8.77
C ALA A 291 -6.72 -19.67 8.86
N VAL A 292 -5.88 -18.93 8.12
CA VAL A 292 -4.42 -19.03 8.20
C VAL A 292 -3.93 -18.49 9.55
N GLN A 293 -4.42 -17.32 9.99
CA GLN A 293 -4.07 -16.72 11.28
C GLN A 293 -4.39 -17.66 12.45
N ASP A 294 -5.62 -18.21 12.46
CA ASP A 294 -6.08 -19.10 13.52
C ASP A 294 -5.26 -20.39 13.58
N THR A 295 -4.98 -21.01 12.43
CA THR A 295 -4.19 -22.24 12.38
C THR A 295 -2.75 -22.00 12.85
N VAL A 296 -2.08 -20.94 12.38
CA VAL A 296 -0.71 -20.62 12.81
C VAL A 296 -0.67 -20.28 14.31
N ARG A 297 -1.67 -19.54 14.80
CA ARG A 297 -1.79 -19.25 16.24
C ARG A 297 -1.97 -20.52 17.08
N GLN A 298 -2.82 -21.44 16.64
CA GLN A 298 -3.07 -22.69 17.35
C GLN A 298 -1.87 -23.64 17.34
N GLU A 299 -1.21 -23.79 16.19
CA GLU A 299 -0.12 -24.77 16.05
C GLU A 299 1.26 -24.24 16.44
N LYS A 300 1.51 -22.95 16.30
CA LYS A 300 2.84 -22.31 16.51
C LYS A 300 2.86 -21.26 17.61
N GLY A 301 1.70 -20.91 18.18
CA GLY A 301 1.59 -19.86 19.21
C GLY A 301 1.86 -18.44 18.69
N VAL A 302 1.95 -18.23 17.38
CA VAL A 302 2.29 -16.95 16.76
C VAL A 302 1.03 -16.35 16.11
N LEU A 303 0.68 -15.12 16.50
CA LEU A 303 -0.35 -14.35 15.83
C LEU A 303 0.27 -13.60 14.64
N LEU A 304 -0.08 -14.00 13.43
CA LEU A 304 0.34 -13.30 12.22
C LEU A 304 -0.45 -11.99 12.05
N GLU A 305 0.26 -10.89 11.87
CA GLU A 305 -0.35 -9.58 11.57
C GLU A 305 -0.59 -9.45 10.07
N CYS A 306 -1.83 -9.06 9.68
CA CYS A 306 -2.15 -8.79 8.28
C CYS A 306 -1.37 -7.55 7.78
N GLU A 307 -0.66 -7.69 6.66
CA GLU A 307 0.01 -6.58 5.97
C GLU A 307 -0.96 -5.87 5.01
N VAL A 308 -1.89 -6.63 4.45
CA VAL A 308 -2.86 -6.12 3.46
C VAL A 308 -3.88 -5.21 4.13
N ARG A 309 -4.16 -4.08 3.49
CA ARG A 309 -5.19 -3.15 3.94
C ARG A 309 -6.57 -3.62 3.47
N ILE A 310 -7.46 -3.92 4.42
CA ILE A 310 -8.84 -4.32 4.15
C ILE A 310 -9.74 -3.11 4.45
N VAL A 311 -10.59 -2.74 3.50
CA VAL A 311 -11.49 -1.56 3.60
C VAL A 311 -12.89 -1.89 3.11
N GLY A 312 -13.85 -1.03 3.48
CA GLY A 312 -15.24 -1.16 3.06
C GLY A 312 -16.06 -2.08 3.95
N ASP A 313 -17.31 -2.28 3.58
CA ASP A 313 -18.30 -3.03 4.33
C ASP A 313 -18.40 -4.47 3.82
N ALA A 314 -18.75 -5.41 4.71
CA ALA A 314 -19.14 -6.75 4.30
C ALA A 314 -20.44 -6.70 3.46
N ALA A 315 -20.63 -7.68 2.59
CA ALA A 315 -21.91 -7.80 1.88
C ALA A 315 -23.08 -8.01 2.88
N ALA A 316 -24.20 -7.36 2.61
CA ALA A 316 -25.41 -7.59 3.40
C ALA A 316 -25.79 -9.09 3.32
N GLY A 317 -25.84 -9.79 4.44
CA GLY A 317 -26.19 -11.21 4.53
C GLY A 317 -25.01 -12.18 4.72
N SER A 318 -23.75 -11.74 4.84
CA SER A 318 -22.61 -12.59 5.19
C SER A 318 -22.36 -12.69 6.70
N GLY A 319 -23.40 -12.53 7.51
CA GLY A 319 -23.37 -12.80 8.94
C GLY A 319 -23.50 -14.29 9.18
N SER A 320 -22.52 -14.88 9.77
CA SER A 320 -22.39 -16.16 10.50
C SER A 320 -23.50 -17.22 10.24
N GLU A 321 -23.17 -18.22 9.47
CA GLU A 321 -23.57 -19.60 9.78
C GLU A 321 -22.42 -20.34 10.47
#